data_61f610dde558583ec0af7b236f72dbab
#
_entry.id   61f610dde558583ec0af7b236f72dbab
#
_cell.length_a   1.000
_cell.length_b   1.000
_cell.length_c   1.000
_cell.angle_alpha   90.00
_cell.angle_beta   90.00
_cell.angle_gamma   90.00
#
_symmetry.space_group_name_H-M   'P 1'
#
loop_
_entity.id
_entity.type
_entity.pdbx_description
1 polymer ?
#
loop_
_entity_poly.entity_id
_entity_poly.type
_entity_poly.pdbx_seq_one_letter_code
_entity_poly.pdbx_strand_id
1 'polypeptide(L)'
;MRQLAAVLLCCALFSVVLLTGSPSKAYAQDYSGQAVVDDAQSYIGTTYGTWGMDCSGFTSAVFADLGVYLPDSPDAQYAYGTPSYGEAGDLVFFDEAGYGISHVGIATGYGTVIHASTYYGAVVETPIEYIPGYVGSVDAY
;
A
#
# COMPACT_ATOMS: atom_id res chain seq x y z
N MET A 1 -8.01 -31.09 78.91
CA MET A 1 -9.04 -31.20 77.89
C MET A 1 -8.51 -30.66 76.62
N ARG A 2 -8.41 -31.49 75.61
CA ARG A 2 -7.61 -31.28 74.43
C ARG A 2 -8.43 -30.60 73.37
N GLN A 3 -7.98 -29.44 72.94
CA GLN A 3 -8.49 -28.79 71.71
C GLN A 3 -7.56 -29.07 70.58
N LEU A 4 -8.05 -29.78 69.56
CA LEU A 4 -7.39 -30.06 68.35
C LEU A 4 -7.58 -28.83 67.39
N ALA A 5 -6.51 -28.11 67.13
CA ALA A 5 -6.52 -27.09 66.14
C ALA A 5 -6.39 -27.74 64.75
N ALA A 6 -7.44 -27.67 63.97
CA ALA A 6 -7.40 -28.06 62.55
C ALA A 6 -6.70 -26.99 61.74
N VAL A 7 -5.53 -27.35 61.23
CA VAL A 7 -4.80 -26.51 60.27
C VAL A 7 -5.42 -26.76 58.89
N LEU A 8 -6.19 -25.81 58.42
CA LEU A 8 -6.67 -25.78 57.04
C LEU A 8 -5.53 -25.34 56.11
N LEU A 9 -4.96 -26.33 55.44
CA LEU A 9 -3.98 -26.11 54.39
C LEU A 9 -4.71 -25.65 53.12
N CYS A 10 -4.71 -24.34 52.89
CA CYS A 10 -5.29 -23.75 51.70
C CYS A 10 -4.30 -23.91 50.53
N CYS A 11 -4.48 -25.00 49.76
CA CYS A 11 -3.74 -25.17 48.50
C CYS A 11 -4.25 -24.15 47.46
N ALA A 12 -3.58 -23.02 47.39
CA ALA A 12 -3.76 -22.09 46.26
C ALA A 12 -3.22 -22.76 45.00
N LEU A 13 -4.12 -23.32 44.21
CA LEU A 13 -3.81 -23.73 42.85
C LEU A 13 -3.57 -22.48 41.99
N PHE A 14 -2.31 -22.12 41.83
CA PHE A 14 -1.89 -21.17 40.83
C PHE A 14 -2.11 -21.82 39.44
N SER A 15 -3.27 -21.56 38.86
CA SER A 15 -3.50 -21.87 37.46
C SER A 15 -2.63 -20.94 36.61
N VAL A 16 -1.47 -21.44 36.22
CA VAL A 16 -0.68 -20.81 35.17
C VAL A 16 -1.46 -20.93 33.87
N VAL A 17 -2.21 -19.91 33.53
CA VAL A 17 -2.77 -19.77 32.20
C VAL A 17 -1.58 -19.51 31.28
N LEU A 18 -1.08 -20.56 30.66
CA LEU A 18 -0.21 -20.44 29.49
C LEU A 18 -1.04 -19.80 28.40
N LEU A 19 -0.92 -18.47 28.29
CA LEU A 19 -1.28 -17.74 27.09
C LEU A 19 -0.34 -18.23 25.98
N THR A 20 -0.71 -19.35 25.36
CA THR A 20 -0.23 -19.69 24.03
C THR A 20 -0.86 -18.68 23.07
N GLY A 21 -0.34 -17.47 23.12
CA GLY A 21 -0.55 -16.53 22.03
C GLY A 21 -0.01 -17.21 20.80
N SER A 22 -0.89 -17.75 19.95
CA SER A 22 -0.53 -17.95 18.57
C SER A 22 0.20 -16.68 18.13
N PRO A 23 1.36 -16.77 17.43
CA PRO A 23 1.87 -15.58 16.79
C PRO A 23 0.70 -15.09 15.94
N SER A 24 -0.04 -14.12 16.48
CA SER A 24 -0.94 -13.34 15.69
C SER A 24 -0.13 -13.00 14.46
N LYS A 25 -0.73 -13.14 13.28
CA LYS A 25 -0.20 -12.53 12.07
C LYS A 25 0.07 -11.08 12.41
N ALA A 26 1.25 -10.86 13.01
CA ALA A 26 1.76 -9.56 13.26
C ALA A 26 1.98 -9.00 11.86
N TYR A 27 1.19 -7.93 11.58
CA TYR A 27 1.49 -7.01 10.50
C TYR A 27 1.27 -7.55 9.07
N ALA A 28 0.09 -8.09 8.74
CA ALA A 28 -0.59 -7.45 7.64
C ALA A 28 -0.95 -6.05 8.17
N GLN A 29 -0.11 -5.06 7.97
CA GLN A 29 -0.57 -3.69 8.04
C GLN A 29 -1.70 -3.66 7.03
N ASP A 30 -2.90 -3.39 7.53
CA ASP A 30 -4.07 -3.12 6.73
C ASP A 30 -3.79 -1.76 6.07
N TYR A 31 -2.99 -1.79 4.99
CA TYR A 31 -2.77 -0.62 4.17
C TYR A 31 -4.08 -0.36 3.47
N SER A 32 -4.89 0.47 4.09
CA SER A 32 -6.05 1.00 3.40
C SER A 32 -5.55 1.73 2.15
N GLY A 33 -6.24 1.61 1.04
CA GLY A 33 -5.90 2.37 -0.15
C GLY A 33 -5.73 3.86 0.11
N GLN A 34 -6.40 4.39 1.13
CA GLN A 34 -6.22 5.77 1.58
C GLN A 34 -4.81 6.03 2.13
N ALA A 35 -4.18 5.09 2.82
CA ALA A 35 -2.80 5.27 3.27
C ALA A 35 -1.82 5.38 2.10
N VAL A 36 -2.07 4.64 1.02
CA VAL A 36 -1.30 4.76 -0.23
C VAL A 36 -1.48 6.15 -0.84
N VAL A 37 -2.71 6.66 -0.89
CA VAL A 37 -3.01 8.01 -1.41
C VAL A 37 -2.35 9.08 -0.55
N ASP A 38 -2.43 8.98 0.77
CA ASP A 38 -1.84 9.96 1.69
C ASP A 38 -0.32 10.03 1.54
N ASP A 39 0.33 8.87 1.38
CA ASP A 39 1.77 8.82 1.12
C ASP A 39 2.10 9.40 -0.26
N ALA A 40 1.37 9.02 -1.30
CA ALA A 40 1.54 9.55 -2.65
C ALA A 40 1.41 11.09 -2.70
N GLN A 41 0.48 11.67 -1.96
CA GLN A 41 0.30 13.12 -1.85
C GLN A 41 1.54 13.83 -1.31
N SER A 42 2.31 13.17 -0.43
CA SER A 42 3.55 13.73 0.11
C SER A 42 4.64 13.95 -0.93
N TYR A 43 4.57 13.25 -2.05
CA TYR A 43 5.50 13.36 -3.18
C TYR A 43 5.14 14.46 -4.17
N ILE A 44 3.94 15.04 -4.12
CA ILE A 44 3.51 16.08 -5.06
C ILE A 44 4.49 17.24 -5.04
N GLY A 45 4.94 17.66 -6.23
CA GLY A 45 5.96 18.69 -6.43
C GLY A 45 7.38 18.16 -6.55
N THR A 46 7.63 16.87 -6.31
CA THR A 46 8.94 16.26 -6.56
C THR A 46 9.25 16.29 -8.06
N THR A 47 10.44 16.78 -8.42
CA THR A 47 10.86 16.93 -9.81
C THR A 47 10.97 15.57 -10.49
N TYR A 48 10.39 15.46 -11.70
CA TYR A 48 10.48 14.27 -12.55
C TYR A 48 11.92 13.85 -12.79
N GLY A 49 12.21 12.56 -12.72
CA GLY A 49 13.54 11.99 -12.98
C GLY A 49 14.55 12.15 -11.85
N THR A 50 14.29 12.98 -10.84
CA THR A 50 15.18 13.13 -9.68
C THR A 50 15.19 11.82 -8.88
N TRP A 51 16.38 11.24 -8.68
CA TRP A 51 16.57 9.98 -7.95
C TRP A 51 15.67 8.83 -8.42
N GLY A 52 15.47 8.72 -9.74
CA GLY A 52 14.66 7.68 -10.34
C GLY A 52 13.15 7.93 -10.27
N MET A 53 12.73 9.17 -10.00
CA MET A 53 11.32 9.57 -9.90
C MET A 53 10.67 9.74 -11.28
N ASP A 54 10.67 8.68 -12.08
CA ASP A 54 9.80 8.53 -13.24
C ASP A 54 8.44 7.94 -12.79
N CYS A 55 7.57 7.59 -13.72
CA CYS A 55 6.22 7.13 -13.37
C CYS A 55 6.23 5.85 -12.49
N SER A 56 6.99 4.83 -12.87
CA SER A 56 7.12 3.59 -12.09
C SER A 56 8.02 3.75 -10.87
N GLY A 57 9.02 4.61 -10.93
CA GLY A 57 9.86 4.97 -9.80
C GLY A 57 9.08 5.67 -8.69
N PHE A 58 8.15 6.56 -9.05
CA PHE A 58 7.24 7.20 -8.11
C PHE A 58 6.35 6.18 -7.40
N THR A 59 5.66 5.33 -8.15
CA THR A 59 4.80 4.30 -7.55
C THR A 59 5.59 3.32 -6.70
N SER A 60 6.79 2.92 -7.14
CA SER A 60 7.69 2.06 -6.36
C SER A 60 8.13 2.73 -5.05
N ALA A 61 8.39 4.03 -5.04
CA ALA A 61 8.77 4.77 -3.84
C ALA A 61 7.64 4.77 -2.81
N VAL A 62 6.42 5.16 -3.22
CA VAL A 62 5.23 5.17 -2.36
C VAL A 62 4.97 3.79 -1.75
N PHE A 63 4.96 2.75 -2.57
CA PHE A 63 4.71 1.40 -2.08
C PHE A 63 5.84 0.87 -1.18
N ALA A 64 7.11 1.22 -1.46
CA ALA A 64 8.25 0.86 -0.62
C ALA A 64 8.16 1.51 0.78
N ASP A 65 7.71 2.75 0.89
CA ASP A 65 7.46 3.43 2.16
C ASP A 65 6.43 2.68 3.01
N LEU A 66 5.52 1.98 2.35
CA LEU A 66 4.52 1.12 2.97
C LEU A 66 4.94 -0.36 3.08
N GLY A 67 6.19 -0.70 2.71
CA GLY A 67 6.75 -2.05 2.83
C GLY A 67 6.38 -3.00 1.69
N VAL A 68 5.83 -2.51 0.58
CA VAL A 68 5.53 -3.28 -0.62
C VAL A 68 6.54 -2.92 -1.71
N TYR A 69 7.24 -3.92 -2.25
CA TYR A 69 8.29 -3.73 -3.25
C TYR A 69 7.76 -4.08 -4.64
N LEU A 70 7.46 -3.06 -5.42
CA LEU A 70 6.98 -3.19 -6.79
C LEU A 70 8.14 -3.43 -7.78
N PRO A 71 7.89 -4.15 -8.90
CA PRO A 71 8.83 -4.20 -10.02
C PRO A 71 9.04 -2.83 -10.65
N ASP A 72 10.18 -2.64 -11.32
CA ASP A 72 10.66 -1.33 -11.80
C ASP A 72 10.26 -1.05 -13.26
N SER A 73 9.01 -1.29 -13.61
CA SER A 73 8.44 -0.84 -14.88
C SER A 73 6.91 -0.85 -14.85
N PRO A 74 6.22 0.01 -15.64
CA PRO A 74 4.77 0.05 -15.62
C PRO A 74 4.10 -1.27 -16.00
N ASP A 75 4.57 -1.94 -17.04
CA ASP A 75 4.04 -3.22 -17.50
C ASP A 75 4.26 -4.35 -16.49
N ALA A 76 5.40 -4.38 -15.81
CA ALA A 76 5.68 -5.34 -14.75
C ALA A 76 4.82 -5.08 -13.49
N GLN A 77 4.56 -3.82 -13.16
CA GLN A 77 3.65 -3.45 -12.07
C GLN A 77 2.20 -3.84 -12.39
N TYR A 78 1.78 -3.68 -13.66
CA TYR A 78 0.46 -4.14 -14.10
C TYR A 78 0.28 -5.65 -13.92
N ALA A 79 1.31 -6.42 -14.25
CA ALA A 79 1.33 -7.88 -14.09
C ALA A 79 1.45 -8.34 -12.63
N TYR A 80 1.96 -7.47 -11.75
CA TYR A 80 2.18 -7.78 -10.33
C TYR A 80 0.88 -7.76 -9.51
N GLY A 81 0.01 -6.79 -9.76
CA GLY A 81 -1.21 -6.58 -8.98
C GLY A 81 -2.38 -7.46 -9.41
N THR A 82 -3.45 -7.37 -8.66
CA THR A 82 -4.74 -8.01 -8.98
C THR A 82 -5.65 -6.99 -9.68
N PRO A 83 -6.33 -7.34 -10.78
CA PRO A 83 -7.26 -6.43 -11.47
C PRO A 83 -8.28 -5.80 -10.51
N SER A 84 -8.47 -4.49 -10.62
CA SER A 84 -9.31 -3.67 -9.75
C SER A 84 -10.10 -2.65 -10.56
N TYR A 85 -10.84 -1.76 -9.88
CA TYR A 85 -11.70 -0.76 -10.52
C TYR A 85 -11.23 0.67 -10.31
N GLY A 86 -9.99 0.89 -9.85
CA GLY A 86 -9.43 2.22 -9.63
C GLY A 86 -9.92 2.86 -8.33
N GLU A 87 -10.05 2.06 -7.29
CA GLU A 87 -10.29 2.53 -5.94
C GLU A 87 -9.07 3.31 -5.43
N ALA A 88 -9.25 4.00 -4.29
CA ALA A 88 -8.16 4.73 -3.66
C ALA A 88 -6.95 3.82 -3.40
N GLY A 89 -5.77 4.23 -3.86
CA GLY A 89 -4.52 3.50 -3.70
C GLY A 89 -4.19 2.50 -4.80
N ASP A 90 -5.13 2.19 -5.70
CA ASP A 90 -4.87 1.32 -6.84
C ASP A 90 -3.87 1.95 -7.81
N LEU A 91 -3.08 1.11 -8.46
CA LEU A 91 -2.26 1.52 -9.59
C LEU A 91 -3.14 1.63 -10.85
N VAL A 92 -3.00 2.73 -11.58
CA VAL A 92 -3.73 3.01 -12.83
C VAL A 92 -2.73 3.11 -13.97
N PHE A 93 -3.03 2.46 -15.09
CA PHE A 93 -2.10 2.25 -16.20
C PHE A 93 -2.62 2.84 -17.51
N PHE A 94 -1.67 3.32 -18.32
CA PHE A 94 -1.94 3.98 -19.58
C PHE A 94 -0.98 3.50 -20.67
N ASP A 95 -1.52 3.34 -21.87
CA ASP A 95 -0.78 3.18 -23.13
C ASP A 95 -0.89 4.48 -23.92
N GLU A 96 -0.06 5.47 -23.59
CA GLU A 96 -0.15 6.82 -24.14
C GLU A 96 0.15 6.89 -25.63
N ALA A 97 0.92 5.93 -26.16
CA ALA A 97 1.39 5.93 -27.54
C ALA A 97 0.79 4.82 -28.42
N GLY A 98 0.03 3.88 -27.83
CA GLY A 98 -0.58 2.75 -28.56
C GLY A 98 0.39 1.59 -28.85
N TYR A 99 1.50 1.50 -28.12
CA TYR A 99 2.52 0.46 -28.30
C TYR A 99 2.70 -0.43 -27.04
N GLY A 100 1.80 -0.34 -26.09
CA GLY A 100 1.84 -1.05 -24.81
C GLY A 100 1.89 -0.08 -23.63
N ILE A 101 1.73 -0.63 -22.41
CA ILE A 101 1.70 0.16 -21.19
C ILE A 101 3.00 0.95 -21.02
N SER A 102 2.89 2.28 -20.94
CA SER A 102 4.01 3.20 -20.87
C SER A 102 3.96 4.11 -19.65
N HIS A 103 2.83 4.19 -18.94
CA HIS A 103 2.64 5.09 -17.82
C HIS A 103 1.82 4.46 -16.70
N VAL A 104 2.10 4.89 -15.47
CA VAL A 104 1.41 4.43 -14.26
C VAL A 104 1.29 5.56 -13.26
N GLY A 105 0.22 5.55 -12.49
CA GLY A 105 0.00 6.45 -11.36
C GLY A 105 -0.83 5.76 -10.29
N ILE A 106 -1.18 6.49 -9.23
CA ILE A 106 -1.96 6.03 -8.08
C ILE A 106 -3.32 6.72 -8.09
N ALA A 107 -4.39 5.93 -8.16
CA ALA A 107 -5.75 6.43 -8.11
C ALA A 107 -6.07 7.02 -6.73
N THR A 108 -6.77 8.14 -6.69
CA THR A 108 -7.28 8.72 -5.43
C THR A 108 -8.63 8.15 -5.01
N GLY A 109 -9.33 7.46 -5.93
CA GLY A 109 -10.71 6.99 -5.73
C GLY A 109 -11.78 8.05 -6.07
N TYR A 110 -11.37 9.24 -6.50
CA TYR A 110 -12.27 10.35 -6.83
C TYR A 110 -12.18 10.80 -8.30
N GLY A 111 -11.71 9.92 -9.18
CA GLY A 111 -11.53 10.19 -10.61
C GLY A 111 -10.25 10.94 -10.95
N THR A 112 -9.34 11.09 -10.00
CA THR A 112 -8.01 11.66 -10.21
C THR A 112 -6.92 10.63 -9.98
N VAL A 113 -5.73 10.93 -10.50
CA VAL A 113 -4.52 10.11 -10.38
C VAL A 113 -3.35 10.98 -9.96
N ILE A 114 -2.55 10.49 -9.01
CA ILE A 114 -1.27 11.08 -8.65
C ILE A 114 -0.20 10.35 -9.46
N HIS A 115 0.62 11.09 -10.20
CA HIS A 115 1.62 10.48 -11.07
C HIS A 115 2.82 11.39 -11.30
N ALA A 116 3.99 10.80 -11.62
CA ALA A 116 5.14 11.56 -12.07
C ALA A 116 4.96 11.88 -13.56
N SER A 117 4.72 13.14 -13.87
CA SER A 117 4.38 13.62 -15.21
C SER A 117 5.57 14.23 -15.91
N THR A 118 5.86 13.76 -17.13
CA THR A 118 6.85 14.42 -18.01
C THR A 118 6.35 15.78 -18.50
N TYR A 119 5.04 15.91 -18.68
CA TYR A 119 4.45 17.16 -19.16
C TYR A 119 4.56 18.29 -18.12
N TYR A 120 4.28 18.01 -16.86
CA TYR A 120 4.40 18.98 -15.77
C TYR A 120 5.80 19.02 -15.16
N GLY A 121 6.67 18.08 -15.47
CA GLY A 121 8.02 17.98 -14.92
C GLY A 121 8.09 17.62 -13.43
N ALA A 122 7.02 17.11 -12.87
CA ALA A 122 6.90 16.80 -11.44
C ALA A 122 5.83 15.76 -11.16
N VAL A 123 5.80 15.27 -9.91
CA VAL A 123 4.66 14.54 -9.38
C VAL A 123 3.49 15.51 -9.20
N VAL A 124 2.36 15.17 -9.80
CA VAL A 124 1.13 15.99 -9.81
C VAL A 124 -0.09 15.10 -9.61
N GLU A 125 -1.21 15.72 -9.24
CA GLU A 125 -2.54 15.10 -9.29
C GLU A 125 -3.32 15.71 -10.45
N THR A 126 -3.86 14.86 -11.32
CA THR A 126 -4.68 15.27 -12.46
C THR A 126 -5.91 14.38 -12.59
N PRO A 127 -6.99 14.84 -13.27
CA PRO A 127 -8.05 13.92 -13.69
C PRO A 127 -7.48 12.75 -14.52
N ILE A 128 -7.97 11.54 -14.29
CA ILE A 128 -7.53 10.35 -15.04
C ILE A 128 -7.75 10.55 -16.54
N GLU A 129 -8.83 11.19 -16.93
CA GLU A 129 -9.20 11.46 -18.33
C GLU A 129 -8.23 12.39 -19.07
N TYR A 130 -7.33 13.09 -18.34
CA TYR A 130 -6.31 13.95 -18.97
C TYR A 130 -5.14 13.13 -19.55
N ILE A 131 -4.99 11.88 -19.12
CA ILE A 131 -3.94 10.99 -19.62
C ILE A 131 -4.57 10.04 -20.65
N PRO A 132 -4.11 10.07 -21.92
CA PRO A 132 -4.68 9.19 -22.95
C PRO A 132 -4.31 7.71 -22.72
N GLY A 133 -5.09 6.82 -23.31
CA GLY A 133 -4.73 5.41 -23.37
C GLY A 133 -4.98 4.62 -22.08
N TYR A 134 -6.00 4.95 -21.31
CA TYR A 134 -6.36 4.18 -20.13
C TYR A 134 -6.48 2.68 -20.45
N VAL A 135 -5.76 1.84 -19.73
CA VAL A 135 -5.71 0.38 -19.91
C VAL A 135 -6.53 -0.34 -18.82
N GLY A 136 -6.35 0.07 -17.58
CA GLY A 136 -6.97 -0.57 -16.44
C GLY A 136 -6.28 -0.19 -15.14
N SER A 137 -6.70 -0.86 -14.06
CA SER A 137 -6.13 -0.67 -12.74
C SER A 137 -5.87 -2.01 -12.04
N VAL A 138 -4.94 -2.01 -11.09
CA VAL A 138 -4.66 -3.14 -10.23
C VAL A 138 -4.50 -2.71 -8.78
N ASP A 139 -4.94 -3.56 -7.88
CA ASP A 139 -4.60 -3.53 -6.46
C ASP A 139 -3.26 -4.24 -6.27
N ALA A 140 -2.31 -3.60 -5.60
CA ALA A 140 -0.95 -4.09 -5.38
C ALA A 140 -0.58 -4.22 -3.89
N TYR A 141 -1.55 -4.14 -2.96
CA TYR A 141 -1.34 -4.23 -1.50
C TYR A 141 -2.17 -5.32 -0.80
#